data_2a6d8b68c91d776e595b830766afbf91
#
_entry.id   2a6d8b68c91d776e595b830766afbf91
#
_cell.length_a   1.000
_cell.length_b   1.000
_cell.length_c   1.000
_cell.angle_alpha   90.00
_cell.angle_beta   90.00
_cell.angle_gamma   90.00
#
_symmetry.space_group_name_H-M   'P 1'
#
loop_
_entity.id
_entity.type
_entity.pdbx_description
1 polymer ?
#
loop_
_entity_poly.entity_id
_entity_poly.type
_entity_poly.pdbx_seq_one_letter_code
_entity_poly.pdbx_strand_id
1 'polypeptide(L)'
;EQNYEKIKRLNIEKEEKEEQIRTFRIQLICVLFGLLLFSVLTTITIRQKRKLHKAYVDLFERNAIILRAEQESRKKHLEQTKELEQAQSLIRQLKDNQEQTDADAGEQDGEKETGKGGSSSVISDEQRKQILAWLEVVMENTDEVFNCNFSISRLAELTGTNSHYLSQIINETYNKNFRTFINEYRIREAQIRLMNTKKYGNYTIKAIAESVGYKSQSSFIMLFKKATGINPSIYQQLAIQQQQKTN
;
A
#
# COMPACT_ATOMS: atom_id res chain seq x y z
N GLU A 1 -13.66 -51.08 -79.20
CA GLU A 1 -13.35 -49.66 -78.96
C GLU A 1 -14.13 -49.11 -77.75
N GLN A 2 -15.46 -49.28 -77.66
CA GLN A 2 -16.30 -48.72 -76.59
C GLN A 2 -15.91 -49.24 -75.17
N ASN A 3 -15.51 -50.51 -75.01
CA ASN A 3 -15.09 -51.06 -73.75
C ASN A 3 -13.75 -50.47 -73.24
N TYR A 4 -12.82 -50.14 -74.14
CA TYR A 4 -11.55 -49.53 -73.82
C TYR A 4 -11.71 -48.09 -73.35
N GLU A 5 -12.57 -47.31 -74.02
CA GLU A 5 -12.91 -45.94 -73.60
C GLU A 5 -13.57 -45.90 -72.21
N LYS A 6 -14.47 -46.87 -71.94
CA LYS A 6 -15.13 -46.96 -70.63
C LYS A 6 -14.12 -47.25 -69.48
N ILE A 7 -13.20 -48.21 -69.74
CA ILE A 7 -12.12 -48.49 -68.73
C ILE A 7 -11.24 -47.35 -68.53
N LYS A 8 -10.86 -46.62 -69.55
CA LYS A 8 -10.01 -45.36 -69.42
C LYS A 8 -10.72 -44.27 -68.61
N ARG A 9 -12.03 -44.06 -68.83
CA ARG A 9 -12.81 -43.08 -67.99
C ARG A 9 -12.91 -43.49 -66.55
N LEU A 10 -13.14 -44.77 -66.28
CA LEU A 10 -13.20 -45.32 -64.91
C LEU A 10 -11.84 -45.18 -64.18
N ASN A 11 -10.73 -45.35 -64.85
CA ASN A 11 -9.39 -45.19 -64.26
C ASN A 11 -9.11 -43.72 -63.93
N ILE A 12 -9.48 -42.79 -64.84
CA ILE A 12 -9.35 -41.35 -64.59
C ILE A 12 -10.22 -40.93 -63.39
N GLU A 13 -11.46 -41.33 -63.33
CA GLU A 13 -12.36 -41.06 -62.19
C GLU A 13 -11.84 -41.63 -60.85
N LYS A 14 -11.21 -42.80 -60.93
CA LYS A 14 -10.58 -43.42 -59.78
C LYS A 14 -9.35 -42.61 -59.26
N GLU A 15 -8.50 -42.18 -60.19
CA GLU A 15 -7.33 -41.32 -59.86
C GLU A 15 -7.77 -40.01 -59.24
N GLU A 16 -8.78 -39.35 -59.82
CA GLU A 16 -9.33 -38.07 -59.27
C GLU A 16 -9.90 -38.27 -57.86
N LYS A 17 -10.60 -39.38 -57.57
CA LYS A 17 -11.12 -39.71 -56.24
C LYS A 17 -9.99 -40.00 -55.26
N GLU A 18 -8.94 -40.69 -55.68
CA GLU A 18 -7.77 -40.95 -54.83
C GLU A 18 -7.02 -39.68 -54.45
N GLU A 19 -6.86 -38.72 -55.37
CA GLU A 19 -6.28 -37.43 -55.10
C GLU A 19 -7.16 -36.60 -54.15
N GLN A 20 -8.47 -36.57 -54.34
CA GLN A 20 -9.40 -35.91 -53.42
C GLN A 20 -9.31 -36.47 -51.99
N ILE A 21 -9.26 -37.81 -51.84
CA ILE A 21 -9.09 -38.46 -50.54
C ILE A 21 -7.74 -38.09 -49.92
N ARG A 22 -6.65 -38.01 -50.69
CA ARG A 22 -5.32 -37.63 -50.20
C ARG A 22 -5.32 -36.19 -49.69
N THR A 23 -5.87 -35.27 -50.47
CA THR A 23 -5.96 -33.85 -50.05
C THR A 23 -6.83 -33.66 -48.81
N PHE A 24 -7.96 -34.36 -48.73
CA PHE A 24 -8.81 -34.32 -47.56
C PHE A 24 -8.10 -34.88 -46.30
N ARG A 25 -7.33 -35.96 -46.43
CA ARG A 25 -6.53 -36.52 -45.32
C ARG A 25 -5.48 -35.52 -44.82
N ILE A 26 -4.77 -34.84 -45.74
CA ILE A 26 -3.79 -33.82 -45.38
C ILE A 26 -4.47 -32.68 -44.65
N GLN A 27 -5.59 -32.14 -45.15
CA GLN A 27 -6.36 -31.11 -44.50
C GLN A 27 -6.81 -31.52 -43.09
N LEU A 28 -7.30 -32.73 -42.94
CA LEU A 28 -7.71 -33.27 -41.62
C LEU A 28 -6.55 -33.33 -40.63
N ILE A 29 -5.38 -33.81 -41.07
CA ILE A 29 -4.17 -33.86 -40.25
C ILE A 29 -3.74 -32.45 -39.82
N CYS A 30 -3.76 -31.45 -40.73
CA CYS A 30 -3.44 -30.05 -40.43
C CYS A 30 -4.41 -29.47 -39.39
N VAL A 31 -5.72 -29.74 -39.51
CA VAL A 31 -6.73 -29.29 -38.54
C VAL A 31 -6.49 -29.92 -37.15
N LEU A 32 -6.26 -31.26 -37.12
CA LEU A 32 -5.99 -31.96 -35.86
C LEU A 32 -4.71 -31.45 -35.19
N PHE A 33 -3.65 -31.17 -35.97
CA PHE A 33 -2.42 -30.59 -35.45
C PHE A 33 -2.63 -29.18 -34.92
N GLY A 34 -3.41 -28.33 -35.59
CA GLY A 34 -3.81 -27.01 -35.13
C GLY A 34 -4.57 -27.04 -33.79
N LEU A 35 -5.53 -27.96 -33.66
CA LEU A 35 -6.28 -28.16 -32.42
C LEU A 35 -5.38 -28.61 -31.25
N LEU A 36 -4.43 -29.50 -31.55
CA LEU A 36 -3.46 -29.95 -30.53
C LEU A 36 -2.56 -28.80 -30.06
N LEU A 37 -2.01 -28.00 -30.97
CA LEU A 37 -1.23 -26.81 -30.61
C LEU A 37 -2.05 -25.81 -29.78
N PHE A 38 -3.29 -25.55 -30.18
CA PHE A 38 -4.19 -24.69 -29.45
C PHE A 38 -4.45 -25.21 -28.02
N SER A 39 -4.68 -26.52 -27.87
CA SER A 39 -4.84 -27.14 -26.54
C SER A 39 -3.61 -27.01 -25.66
N VAL A 40 -2.40 -27.19 -26.22
CA VAL A 40 -1.14 -27.00 -25.48
C VAL A 40 -0.97 -25.55 -25.06
N LEU A 41 -1.18 -24.58 -25.94
CA LEU A 41 -1.07 -23.14 -25.63
C LEU A 41 -2.06 -22.70 -24.55
N THR A 42 -3.32 -23.17 -24.64
CA THR A 42 -4.33 -22.87 -23.62
C THR A 42 -3.95 -23.47 -22.26
N THR A 43 -3.41 -24.67 -22.22
CA THR A 43 -2.95 -25.32 -20.99
C THR A 43 -1.78 -24.55 -20.36
N ILE A 44 -0.81 -24.09 -21.16
CA ILE A 44 0.33 -23.30 -20.70
C ILE A 44 -0.17 -21.96 -20.11
N THR A 45 -1.06 -21.26 -20.81
CA THR A 45 -1.61 -19.98 -20.33
C THR A 45 -2.39 -20.12 -19.04
N ILE A 46 -3.17 -21.18 -18.89
CA ILE A 46 -3.90 -21.47 -17.64
C ILE A 46 -2.92 -21.74 -16.49
N ARG A 47 -1.87 -22.55 -16.73
CA ARG A 47 -0.84 -22.83 -15.71
C ARG A 47 -0.10 -21.57 -15.28
N GLN A 48 0.26 -20.69 -16.22
CA GLN A 48 0.91 -19.40 -15.92
C GLN A 48 -0.01 -18.50 -15.10
N LYS A 49 -1.29 -18.36 -15.48
CA LYS A 49 -2.28 -17.58 -14.71
C LYS A 49 -2.45 -18.12 -13.29
N ARG A 50 -2.49 -19.43 -13.09
CA ARG A 50 -2.59 -20.05 -11.75
C ARG A 50 -1.34 -19.77 -10.90
N LYS A 51 -0.13 -19.88 -11.48
CA LYS A 51 1.12 -19.54 -10.77
C LYS A 51 1.15 -18.07 -10.35
N LEU A 52 0.78 -17.17 -11.26
CA LEU A 52 0.74 -15.75 -10.99
C LEU A 52 -0.29 -15.41 -9.90
N HIS A 53 -1.49 -15.98 -9.98
CA HIS A 53 -2.52 -15.80 -8.96
C HIS A 53 -2.05 -16.26 -7.58
N LYS A 54 -1.41 -17.43 -7.50
CA LYS A 54 -0.84 -17.96 -6.24
C LYS A 54 0.21 -17.00 -5.68
N ALA A 55 1.11 -16.48 -6.51
CA ALA A 55 2.10 -15.50 -6.08
C ALA A 55 1.47 -14.19 -5.54
N TYR A 56 0.38 -13.72 -6.15
CA TYR A 56 -0.35 -12.56 -5.62
C TYR A 56 -1.03 -12.85 -4.28
N VAL A 57 -1.59 -14.04 -4.09
CA VAL A 57 -2.18 -14.43 -2.80
C VAL A 57 -1.11 -14.48 -1.71
N ASP A 58 0.02 -15.13 -1.97
CA ASP A 58 1.13 -15.20 -1.00
C ASP A 58 1.66 -13.80 -0.63
N LEU A 59 1.79 -12.92 -1.62
CA LEU A 59 2.25 -11.55 -1.39
C LEU A 59 1.21 -10.71 -0.62
N PHE A 60 -0.07 -10.87 -0.93
CA PHE A 60 -1.16 -10.24 -0.20
C PHE A 60 -1.19 -10.67 1.27
N GLU A 61 -1.06 -11.96 1.55
CA GLU A 61 -1.04 -12.49 2.92
C GLU A 61 0.14 -11.94 3.71
N ARG A 62 1.34 -11.89 3.11
CA ARG A 62 2.52 -11.27 3.75
C ARG A 62 2.28 -9.79 4.06
N ASN A 63 1.77 -9.02 3.12
CA ASN A 63 1.44 -7.61 3.34
C ASN A 63 0.41 -7.45 4.46
N ALA A 64 -0.61 -8.29 4.50
CA ALA A 64 -1.64 -8.26 5.52
C ALA A 64 -1.10 -8.59 6.93
N ILE A 65 -0.18 -9.56 7.03
CA ILE A 65 0.48 -9.92 8.29
C ILE A 65 1.35 -8.76 8.79
N ILE A 66 2.19 -8.18 7.92
CA ILE A 66 3.04 -7.04 8.27
C ILE A 66 2.19 -5.86 8.75
N LEU A 67 1.13 -5.53 8.02
CA LEU A 67 0.25 -4.43 8.35
C LEU A 67 -0.43 -4.61 9.72
N ARG A 68 -0.91 -5.82 10.01
CA ARG A 68 -1.52 -6.14 11.31
C ARG A 68 -0.51 -6.06 12.44
N ALA A 69 0.69 -6.58 12.24
CA ALA A 69 1.77 -6.51 13.23
C ALA A 69 2.18 -5.06 13.53
N GLU A 70 2.28 -4.21 12.49
CA GLU A 70 2.54 -2.78 12.67
C GLU A 70 1.40 -2.07 13.43
N GLN A 71 0.14 -2.35 13.10
CA GLN A 71 -1.01 -1.77 13.80
C GLN A 71 -1.04 -2.18 15.28
N GLU A 72 -0.75 -3.44 15.57
CA GLU A 72 -0.69 -3.94 16.94
C GLU A 72 0.47 -3.32 17.72
N SER A 73 1.65 -3.23 17.12
CA SER A 73 2.81 -2.58 17.74
C SER A 73 2.53 -1.10 18.06
N ARG A 74 1.94 -0.36 17.10
CA ARG A 74 1.55 1.04 17.32
C ARG A 74 0.52 1.19 18.42
N LYS A 75 -0.50 0.31 18.46
CA LYS A 75 -1.50 0.35 19.52
C LYS A 75 -0.88 0.15 20.90
N LYS A 76 0.03 -0.80 21.04
CA LYS A 76 0.77 -1.03 22.30
C LYS A 76 1.62 0.17 22.68
N HIS A 77 2.32 0.78 21.72
CA HIS A 77 3.14 1.95 21.97
C HIS A 77 2.30 3.15 22.43
N LEU A 78 1.16 3.39 21.78
CA LEU A 78 0.23 4.46 22.17
C LEU A 78 -0.36 4.24 23.56
N GLU A 79 -0.66 2.99 23.91
CA GLU A 79 -1.17 2.61 25.23
C GLU A 79 -0.13 2.87 26.33
N GLN A 80 1.13 2.46 26.09
CA GLN A 80 2.26 2.74 27.00
C GLN A 80 2.53 4.24 27.16
N THR A 81 2.45 5.01 26.07
CA THR A 81 2.63 6.47 26.13
C THR A 81 1.55 7.13 26.97
N LYS A 82 0.28 6.72 26.82
CA LYS A 82 -0.83 7.22 27.66
C LYS A 82 -0.66 6.88 29.13
N GLU A 83 -0.24 5.66 29.44
CA GLU A 83 0.04 5.24 30.82
C GLU A 83 1.18 6.09 31.42
N LEU A 84 2.23 6.36 30.66
CA LEU A 84 3.34 7.20 31.10
C LEU A 84 2.90 8.65 31.34
N GLU A 85 2.09 9.23 30.44
CA GLU A 85 1.54 10.59 30.62
C GLU A 85 0.65 10.68 31.86
N GLN A 86 -0.19 9.67 32.09
CA GLN A 86 -1.02 9.60 33.30
C GLN A 86 -0.17 9.50 34.58
N ALA A 87 0.87 8.67 34.58
CA ALA A 87 1.79 8.56 35.71
C ALA A 87 2.53 9.88 35.98
N GLN A 88 3.00 10.55 34.91
CA GLN A 88 3.66 11.86 35.04
C GLN A 88 2.71 12.95 35.55
N SER A 89 1.45 12.95 35.09
CA SER A 89 0.45 13.91 35.58
C SER A 89 0.14 13.69 37.07
N LEU A 90 0.07 12.42 37.52
CA LEU A 90 -0.12 12.10 38.92
C LEU A 90 1.07 12.53 39.80
N ILE A 91 2.30 12.30 39.31
CA ILE A 91 3.52 12.77 39.99
C ILE A 91 3.54 14.30 40.15
N ARG A 92 3.12 15.03 39.08
CA ARG A 92 2.98 16.50 39.16
C ARG A 92 1.97 16.92 40.23
N GLN A 93 0.79 16.32 40.22
CA GLN A 93 -0.25 16.63 41.23
C GLN A 93 0.24 16.34 42.67
N LEU A 94 1.00 15.24 42.86
CA LEU A 94 1.57 14.93 44.15
C LEU A 94 2.66 15.93 44.59
N LYS A 95 3.49 16.43 43.63
CA LYS A 95 4.48 17.46 43.92
C LYS A 95 3.83 18.79 44.24
N ASP A 96 2.83 19.22 43.42
CA ASP A 96 2.10 20.46 43.65
C ASP A 96 1.38 20.48 45.03
N ASN A 97 0.85 19.29 45.46
CA ASN A 97 0.28 19.13 46.78
C ASN A 97 1.32 19.12 47.94
N GLN A 98 2.56 18.69 47.67
CA GLN A 98 3.65 18.77 48.65
C GLN A 98 4.19 20.21 48.77
N GLU A 99 4.33 20.92 47.67
CA GLU A 99 4.78 22.34 47.66
C GLU A 99 3.75 23.26 48.33
N GLN A 100 2.46 22.95 48.29
CA GLN A 100 1.43 23.69 49.04
C GLN A 100 1.48 23.44 50.54
N THR A 101 2.08 22.35 50.99
CA THR A 101 2.31 22.09 52.43
C THR A 101 3.60 22.71 52.98
N ASP A 102 4.55 23.00 52.07
CA ASP A 102 5.86 23.62 52.42
C ASP A 102 5.94 25.14 52.13
N ALA A 103 4.91 25.72 51.52
CA ALA A 103 4.89 27.14 51.10
C ALA A 103 4.56 28.13 52.21
N ASP A 104 4.77 27.80 53.49
CA ASP A 104 4.71 28.75 54.60
C ASP A 104 6.10 29.23 55.06
N ALA A 105 7.13 29.12 54.20
CA ALA A 105 8.46 29.64 54.49
C ALA A 105 9.23 30.07 53.22
N GLY A 106 9.29 31.37 52.89
CA GLY A 106 10.46 31.94 52.23
C GLY A 106 10.30 32.39 50.79
N GLU A 107 10.17 33.69 50.63
CA GLU A 107 10.42 34.50 49.43
C GLU A 107 11.85 34.34 48.87
N GLN A 108 12.03 34.34 47.54
CA GLN A 108 12.85 35.30 46.77
C GLN A 108 13.25 34.81 45.37
N ASP A 109 12.94 35.69 44.44
CA ASP A 109 13.74 36.28 43.34
C ASP A 109 14.24 35.39 42.17
N GLY A 110 13.73 35.62 41.01
CA GLY A 110 14.17 36.55 39.96
C GLY A 110 15.12 35.92 38.96
N GLU A 111 14.69 35.69 37.72
CA GLU A 111 15.33 36.30 36.56
C GLU A 111 14.70 35.79 35.22
N LYS A 112 14.25 36.80 34.47
CA LYS A 112 13.89 36.64 33.05
C LYS A 112 15.17 36.78 32.22
N GLU A 113 15.47 35.82 31.36
CA GLU A 113 16.32 36.08 30.22
C GLU A 113 15.55 35.97 28.91
N THR A 114 15.36 37.14 28.31
CA THR A 114 15.00 37.33 26.92
C THR A 114 16.29 37.35 26.09
N GLY A 115 16.49 36.36 25.22
CA GLY A 115 17.60 36.33 24.25
C GLY A 115 17.06 36.21 22.83
N LYS A 116 16.91 37.36 22.14
CA LYS A 116 16.88 37.42 20.66
C LYS A 116 18.31 37.22 20.14
N GLY A 117 18.46 36.36 19.15
CA GLY A 117 19.71 36.27 18.39
C GLY A 117 19.59 35.20 17.29
N GLY A 118 19.43 35.64 16.04
CA GLY A 118 19.51 34.77 14.88
C GLY A 118 20.92 34.24 14.69
N SER A 119 21.04 32.97 14.56
CA SER A 119 22.19 32.26 13.99
C SER A 119 21.71 30.83 13.64
N SER A 120 22.22 30.30 12.58
CA SER A 120 22.06 28.89 12.15
C SER A 120 22.10 27.94 13.36
N SER A 121 20.94 27.75 14.00
CA SER A 121 20.87 26.98 15.23
C SER A 121 20.78 25.50 14.92
N VAL A 122 21.83 24.78 15.22
CA VAL A 122 21.82 23.34 15.41
C VAL A 122 20.69 23.03 16.39
N ILE A 123 19.66 22.34 15.94
CA ILE A 123 18.58 21.88 16.83
C ILE A 123 19.21 21.06 17.94
N SER A 124 18.90 21.37 19.20
CA SER A 124 19.37 20.57 20.31
C SER A 124 18.78 19.17 20.24
N ASP A 125 19.50 18.16 20.75
CA ASP A 125 19.02 16.77 20.76
C ASP A 125 17.67 16.64 21.47
N GLU A 126 17.41 17.46 22.48
CA GLU A 126 16.17 17.50 23.23
C GLU A 126 15.00 18.04 22.41
N GLN A 127 15.22 19.16 21.69
CA GLN A 127 14.23 19.71 20.77
C GLN A 127 13.91 18.72 19.63
N ARG A 128 14.93 18.03 19.14
CA ARG A 128 14.77 17.00 18.12
C ARG A 128 13.88 15.85 18.59
N LYS A 129 14.12 15.32 19.79
CA LYS A 129 13.28 14.27 20.40
C LYS A 129 11.84 14.73 20.57
N GLN A 130 11.65 15.97 21.03
CA GLN A 130 10.32 16.54 21.21
C GLN A 130 9.57 16.68 19.88
N ILE A 131 10.21 17.17 18.81
CA ILE A 131 9.61 17.29 17.48
C ILE A 131 9.24 15.90 16.94
N LEU A 132 10.11 14.88 17.13
CA LEU A 132 9.81 13.51 16.71
C LEU A 132 8.61 12.91 17.45
N ALA A 133 8.53 13.11 18.75
CA ALA A 133 7.38 12.66 19.55
C ALA A 133 6.07 13.32 19.06
N TRP A 134 6.08 14.64 18.84
CA TRP A 134 4.93 15.35 18.29
C TRP A 134 4.59 14.91 16.86
N LEU A 135 5.60 14.64 16.03
CA LEU A 135 5.39 14.12 14.68
C LEU A 135 4.63 12.79 14.69
N GLU A 136 5.00 11.87 15.57
CA GLU A 136 4.30 10.59 15.73
C GLU A 136 2.85 10.82 16.17
N VAL A 137 2.63 11.64 17.18
CA VAL A 137 1.29 11.97 17.69
C VAL A 137 0.41 12.59 16.59
N VAL A 138 0.95 13.55 15.84
CA VAL A 138 0.22 14.21 14.74
C VAL A 138 -0.10 13.20 13.64
N MET A 139 0.87 12.39 13.22
CA MET A 139 0.66 11.40 12.15
C MET A 139 -0.35 10.30 12.52
N GLU A 140 -0.56 10.01 13.80
CA GLU A 140 -1.52 9.03 14.28
C GLU A 140 -2.93 9.59 14.52
N ASN A 141 -3.02 10.86 14.89
CA ASN A 141 -4.28 11.46 15.36
C ASN A 141 -4.94 12.42 14.36
N THR A 142 -4.30 12.74 13.22
CA THR A 142 -4.86 13.67 12.25
C THR A 142 -5.26 13.01 10.94
N ASP A 143 -6.47 13.31 10.49
CA ASP A 143 -6.91 12.97 9.13
C ASP A 143 -6.41 13.97 8.08
N GLU A 144 -5.76 15.07 8.48
CA GLU A 144 -5.25 16.10 7.56
C GLU A 144 -4.21 15.54 6.58
N VAL A 145 -3.46 14.51 6.97
CA VAL A 145 -2.51 13.79 6.10
C VAL A 145 -3.18 13.24 4.83
N PHE A 146 -4.47 12.92 4.93
CA PHE A 146 -5.26 12.42 3.81
C PHE A 146 -5.90 13.53 2.97
N ASN A 147 -5.64 14.79 3.30
CA ASN A 147 -5.99 15.91 2.43
C ASN A 147 -4.97 16.00 1.28
N CYS A 148 -5.46 16.11 0.05
CA CYS A 148 -4.61 16.18 -1.14
C CYS A 148 -3.73 17.44 -1.21
N ASN A 149 -4.02 18.48 -0.41
CA ASN A 149 -3.25 19.71 -0.28
C ASN A 149 -2.34 19.75 0.96
N PHE A 150 -2.25 18.64 1.72
CA PHE A 150 -1.40 18.57 2.90
C PHE A 150 0.08 18.81 2.52
N SER A 151 0.71 19.74 3.22
CA SER A 151 2.05 20.25 2.93
C SER A 151 2.98 20.09 4.12
N ILE A 152 4.29 20.19 3.87
CA ILE A 152 5.29 20.21 4.94
C ILE A 152 5.11 21.41 5.87
N SER A 153 4.67 22.56 5.34
CA SER A 153 4.41 23.76 6.16
C SER A 153 3.27 23.49 7.15
N ARG A 154 2.21 22.80 6.68
CA ARG A 154 1.10 22.43 7.56
C ARG A 154 1.53 21.43 8.64
N LEU A 155 2.34 20.42 8.27
CA LEU A 155 2.86 19.46 9.25
C LEU A 155 3.79 20.16 10.26
N ALA A 156 4.60 21.13 9.82
CA ALA A 156 5.47 21.91 10.69
C ALA A 156 4.68 22.76 11.70
N GLU A 157 3.57 23.38 11.28
CA GLU A 157 2.64 24.08 12.17
C GLU A 157 2.07 23.14 13.24
N LEU A 158 1.61 21.94 12.83
CA LEU A 158 1.04 20.95 13.73
C LEU A 158 2.06 20.39 14.75
N THR A 159 3.33 20.36 14.38
CA THR A 159 4.43 19.88 15.24
C THR A 159 5.18 20.98 15.98
N GLY A 160 4.71 22.24 15.87
CA GLY A 160 5.30 23.37 16.57
C GLY A 160 6.72 23.74 16.11
N THR A 161 7.06 23.46 14.84
CA THR A 161 8.37 23.72 14.26
C THR A 161 8.27 24.45 12.91
N ASN A 162 9.37 24.63 12.21
CA ASN A 162 9.38 25.15 10.85
C ASN A 162 9.66 24.08 9.80
N SER A 163 9.29 24.36 8.54
CA SER A 163 9.42 23.41 7.43
C SER A 163 10.85 22.95 7.17
N HIS A 164 11.84 23.82 7.41
CA HIS A 164 13.24 23.49 7.20
C HIS A 164 13.72 22.43 8.20
N TYR A 165 13.51 22.68 9.48
CA TYR A 165 13.88 21.75 10.55
C TYR A 165 13.12 20.43 10.44
N LEU A 166 11.81 20.49 10.18
CA LEU A 166 11.02 19.28 10.00
C LEU A 166 11.52 18.43 8.83
N SER A 167 11.85 19.07 7.69
CA SER A 167 12.44 18.39 6.55
C SER A 167 13.76 17.71 6.87
N GLN A 168 14.62 18.40 7.62
CA GLN A 168 15.90 17.85 8.08
C GLN A 168 15.68 16.65 9.01
N ILE A 169 14.83 16.77 10.01
CA ILE A 169 14.52 15.69 10.97
C ILE A 169 13.96 14.47 10.25
N ILE A 170 12.99 14.64 9.33
CA ILE A 170 12.45 13.55 8.55
C ILE A 170 13.54 12.85 7.72
N ASN A 171 14.42 13.63 7.08
CA ASN A 171 15.48 13.06 6.27
C ASN A 171 16.49 12.29 7.11
N GLU A 172 16.96 12.86 8.22
CA GLU A 172 17.97 12.23 9.08
C GLU A 172 17.44 11.01 9.83
N THR A 173 16.16 11.06 10.29
CA THR A 173 15.59 9.97 11.10
C THR A 173 15.08 8.82 10.24
N TYR A 174 14.39 9.13 9.14
CA TYR A 174 13.73 8.12 8.31
C TYR A 174 14.45 7.88 6.97
N ASN A 175 15.51 8.62 6.67
CA ASN A 175 16.23 8.61 5.38
C ASN A 175 15.28 8.81 4.18
N LYS A 176 14.31 9.73 4.32
CA LYS A 176 13.25 10.02 3.35
C LYS A 176 12.98 11.50 3.25
N ASN A 177 12.63 11.99 2.07
CA ASN A 177 12.03 13.30 1.95
C ASN A 177 10.56 13.28 2.40
N PHE A 178 10.01 14.47 2.72
CA PHE A 178 8.62 14.64 3.16
C PHE A 178 7.60 13.93 2.26
N ARG A 179 7.76 14.04 0.93
CA ARG A 179 6.82 13.43 -0.03
C ARG A 179 6.80 11.90 0.07
N THR A 180 7.96 11.30 0.20
CA THR A 180 8.08 9.84 0.36
C THR A 180 7.50 9.41 1.70
N PHE A 181 7.82 10.14 2.77
CA PHE A 181 7.32 9.91 4.12
C PHE A 181 5.79 9.92 4.15
N ILE A 182 5.14 10.97 3.65
CA ILE A 182 3.66 11.07 3.60
C ILE A 182 3.04 10.01 2.69
N ASN A 183 3.66 9.71 1.54
CA ASN A 183 3.12 8.68 0.65
C ASN A 183 3.08 7.31 1.31
N GLU A 184 4.04 6.95 2.14
CA GLU A 184 4.02 5.67 2.87
C GLU A 184 2.84 5.58 3.83
N TYR A 185 2.56 6.66 4.57
CA TYR A 185 1.37 6.74 5.43
C TYR A 185 0.07 6.58 4.62
N ARG A 186 -0.05 7.30 3.51
CA ARG A 186 -1.22 7.24 2.63
C ARG A 186 -1.41 5.85 2.01
N ILE A 187 -0.34 5.20 1.57
CA ILE A 187 -0.41 3.84 1.02
C ILE A 187 -0.78 2.83 2.10
N ARG A 188 -0.25 2.97 3.31
CA ARG A 188 -0.62 2.12 4.44
C ARG A 188 -2.11 2.26 4.77
N GLU A 189 -2.63 3.47 4.86
CA GLU A 189 -4.06 3.71 5.08
C GLU A 189 -4.91 3.14 3.93
N ALA A 190 -4.46 3.28 2.67
CA ALA A 190 -5.13 2.66 1.54
C ALA A 190 -5.20 1.13 1.66
N GLN A 191 -4.15 0.47 2.14
CA GLN A 191 -4.17 -0.98 2.41
C GLN A 191 -5.21 -1.33 3.48
N ILE A 192 -5.27 -0.56 4.58
CA ILE A 192 -6.25 -0.72 5.65
C ILE A 192 -7.67 -0.59 5.09
N ARG A 193 -7.94 0.46 4.29
CA ARG A 193 -9.25 0.68 3.67
C ARG A 193 -9.63 -0.43 2.71
N LEU A 194 -8.71 -0.87 1.86
CA LEU A 194 -8.94 -1.98 0.93
C LEU A 194 -9.19 -3.32 1.63
N MET A 195 -8.58 -3.54 2.81
CA MET A 195 -8.84 -4.73 3.63
C MET A 195 -10.17 -4.66 4.38
N ASN A 196 -10.66 -3.47 4.72
CA ASN A 196 -11.95 -3.28 5.36
C ASN A 196 -13.09 -3.30 4.33
N THR A 197 -13.37 -4.48 3.79
CA THR A 197 -14.36 -4.68 2.72
C THR A 197 -15.80 -4.44 3.21
N LYS A 198 -16.07 -4.49 4.51
CA LYS A 198 -17.39 -4.13 5.08
C LYS A 198 -17.71 -2.66 4.82
N LYS A 199 -16.73 -1.77 4.98
CA LYS A 199 -16.90 -0.32 4.80
C LYS A 199 -16.59 0.14 3.38
N TYR A 200 -15.54 -0.40 2.76
CA TYR A 200 -14.98 0.11 1.51
C TYR A 200 -15.06 -0.88 0.34
N GLY A 201 -15.71 -2.03 0.50
CA GLY A 201 -15.76 -3.08 -0.54
C GLY A 201 -16.38 -2.61 -1.86
N ASN A 202 -17.31 -1.66 -1.80
CA ASN A 202 -17.98 -1.08 -2.98
C ASN A 202 -17.29 0.19 -3.52
N TYR A 203 -16.19 0.63 -2.90
CA TYR A 203 -15.48 1.82 -3.37
C TYR A 203 -14.66 1.49 -4.60
N THR A 204 -14.68 2.41 -5.57
CA THR A 204 -13.77 2.32 -6.72
C THR A 204 -12.33 2.60 -6.27
N ILE A 205 -11.35 2.12 -7.03
CA ILE A 205 -9.94 2.43 -6.76
C ILE A 205 -9.67 3.93 -6.81
N LYS A 206 -10.41 4.68 -7.64
CA LYS A 206 -10.37 6.14 -7.68
C LYS A 206 -10.85 6.74 -6.36
N ALA A 207 -11.99 6.29 -5.85
CA ALA A 207 -12.53 6.78 -4.58
C ALA A 207 -11.61 6.46 -3.39
N ILE A 208 -10.97 5.29 -3.37
CA ILE A 208 -9.95 4.96 -2.37
C ILE A 208 -8.76 5.91 -2.49
N ALA A 209 -8.22 6.13 -3.71
CA ALA A 209 -7.09 7.04 -3.94
C ALA A 209 -7.39 8.46 -3.44
N GLU A 210 -8.54 9.00 -3.80
CA GLU A 210 -9.01 10.33 -3.36
C GLU A 210 -9.17 10.40 -1.83
N SER A 211 -9.74 9.35 -1.23
CA SER A 211 -9.96 9.28 0.21
C SER A 211 -8.68 9.27 1.04
N VAL A 212 -7.54 8.87 0.47
CA VAL A 212 -6.24 8.89 1.13
C VAL A 212 -5.32 10.01 0.60
N GLY A 213 -5.89 11.02 -0.08
CA GLY A 213 -5.20 12.26 -0.43
C GLY A 213 -4.46 12.26 -1.77
N TYR A 214 -4.77 11.37 -2.70
CA TYR A 214 -4.22 11.41 -4.05
C TYR A 214 -5.16 12.13 -5.02
N LYS A 215 -4.62 13.14 -5.71
CA LYS A 215 -5.32 13.83 -6.83
C LYS A 215 -5.35 12.98 -8.11
N SER A 216 -4.34 12.13 -8.30
CA SER A 216 -4.15 11.30 -9.50
C SER A 216 -4.24 9.84 -9.16
N GLN A 217 -5.23 9.15 -9.73
CA GLN A 217 -5.38 7.70 -9.60
C GLN A 217 -4.15 6.95 -10.16
N SER A 218 -3.55 7.42 -11.26
CA SER A 218 -2.38 6.78 -11.86
C SER A 218 -1.17 6.84 -10.92
N SER A 219 -0.93 8.00 -10.27
CA SER A 219 0.13 8.14 -9.27
C SER A 219 -0.10 7.22 -8.07
N PHE A 220 -1.34 7.12 -7.61
CA PHE A 220 -1.71 6.19 -6.53
C PHE A 220 -1.41 4.74 -6.91
N ILE A 221 -1.90 4.28 -8.08
CA ILE A 221 -1.69 2.89 -8.55
C ILE A 221 -0.20 2.57 -8.63
N MET A 222 0.61 3.47 -9.18
CA MET A 222 2.06 3.29 -9.31
C MET A 222 2.73 3.14 -7.93
N LEU A 223 2.44 4.05 -6.99
CA LEU A 223 3.03 4.05 -5.65
C LEU A 223 2.54 2.87 -4.82
N PHE A 224 1.25 2.55 -4.90
CA PHE A 224 0.68 1.38 -4.22
C PHE A 224 1.34 0.08 -4.69
N LYS A 225 1.45 -0.11 -6.02
CA LYS A 225 2.13 -1.28 -6.60
C LYS A 225 3.61 -1.31 -6.23
N LYS A 226 4.29 -0.15 -6.19
CA LYS A 226 5.70 -0.08 -5.76
C LYS A 226 5.87 -0.53 -4.31
N ALA A 227 4.96 -0.13 -3.42
CA ALA A 227 5.04 -0.45 -2.00
C ALA A 227 4.62 -1.88 -1.68
N THR A 228 3.55 -2.39 -2.33
CA THR A 228 2.93 -3.68 -2.00
C THR A 228 3.29 -4.80 -2.96
N GLY A 229 3.84 -4.48 -4.13
CA GLY A 229 4.06 -5.43 -5.24
C GLY A 229 2.79 -5.80 -6.01
N ILE A 230 1.60 -5.36 -5.57
CA ILE A 230 0.28 -5.75 -6.10
C ILE A 230 -0.48 -4.52 -6.59
N ASN A 231 -1.20 -4.68 -7.70
CA ASN A 231 -2.13 -3.63 -8.16
C ASN A 231 -3.28 -3.46 -7.16
N PRO A 232 -3.72 -2.22 -6.80
CA PRO A 232 -4.79 -2.02 -5.82
C PRO A 232 -6.11 -2.73 -6.17
N SER A 233 -6.45 -2.89 -7.44
CA SER A 233 -7.66 -3.65 -7.85
C SER A 233 -7.55 -5.13 -7.50
N ILE A 234 -6.38 -5.74 -7.71
CA ILE A 234 -6.12 -7.13 -7.34
C ILE A 234 -6.11 -7.26 -5.82
N TYR A 235 -5.50 -6.30 -5.12
CA TYR A 235 -5.46 -6.26 -3.65
C TYR A 235 -6.87 -6.24 -3.06
N GLN A 236 -7.77 -5.40 -3.58
CA GLN A 236 -9.17 -5.32 -3.18
C GLN A 236 -9.92 -6.64 -3.45
N GLN A 237 -9.73 -7.24 -4.63
CA GLN A 237 -10.35 -8.53 -4.97
C GLN A 237 -9.92 -9.64 -4.01
N LEU A 238 -8.63 -9.71 -3.68
CA LEU A 238 -8.10 -10.70 -2.72
C LEU A 238 -8.66 -10.47 -1.31
N ALA A 239 -8.79 -9.24 -0.86
CA ALA A 239 -9.40 -8.89 0.43
C ALA A 239 -10.87 -9.36 0.49
N ILE A 240 -11.65 -9.12 -0.56
CA ILE A 240 -13.05 -9.57 -0.66
C ILE A 240 -13.14 -11.10 -0.64
N GLN A 241 -12.29 -11.79 -1.40
CA GLN A 241 -12.25 -13.26 -1.43
C GLN A 241 -11.86 -13.86 -0.07
N GLN A 242 -10.91 -13.24 0.64
CA GLN A 242 -10.51 -13.70 1.97
C GLN A 242 -11.65 -13.56 2.98
N GLN A 243 -12.40 -12.46 2.95
CA GLN A 243 -13.53 -12.26 3.86
C GLN A 243 -14.67 -13.25 3.59
N GLN A 244 -14.93 -13.59 2.32
CA GLN A 244 -15.95 -14.61 1.96
C GLN A 244 -15.59 -16.02 2.43
N LYS A 245 -14.31 -16.32 2.61
CA LYS A 245 -13.86 -17.63 3.14
C LYS A 245 -13.94 -17.72 4.68
N THR A 246 -14.01 -16.59 5.35
CA THR A 246 -13.98 -16.51 6.83
C THR A 246 -15.39 -16.37 7.43
N ASN A 247 -16.38 -16.04 6.61
CA ASN A 247 -17.80 -16.02 6.96
C ASN A 247 -18.47 -17.34 6.58
#